data_e709eb0a153b25b1043ea05c2c777419
#
_entry.id   e709eb0a153b25b1043ea05c2c777419
#
_cell.length_a   1.000
_cell.length_b   1.000
_cell.length_c   1.000
_cell.angle_alpha   90.00
_cell.angle_beta   90.00
_cell.angle_gamma   90.00
#
_symmetry.space_group_name_H-M   'P 1'
#
loop_
_entity.id
_entity.type
_entity.pdbx_description
1 polymer ?
#
loop_
_entity_poly.entity_id
_entity_poly.type
_entity_poly.pdbx_seq_one_letter_code
_entity_poly.pdbx_strand_id
1 'polypeptide(L)'
;MSILNVKNLSHGFGDRAIFEDVSFRLLNGEHIGFVGANGEGKSTFMNIITGTLVPDEGKVIWSKKHRVGYMDQHAALGKGKTTREALAEAFQYLFDIEAQINDTYMKMAEMSEDEMNAALENVGELQEELDNSDFYLIDAKVEETARGLGLTPLLD
;
A
#
# COMPACT_ATOMS: atom_id res chain seq x y z
N MET A 1 -8.14 16.67 5.57
CA MET A 1 -7.02 16.01 6.25
C MET A 1 -5.95 15.69 5.21
N SER A 2 -4.65 15.86 5.50
CA SER A 2 -3.58 15.60 4.52
C SER A 2 -3.31 14.10 4.42
N ILE A 3 -3.30 13.57 3.19
CA ILE A 3 -2.96 12.17 2.90
C ILE A 3 -1.46 12.01 2.75
N LEU A 4 -0.83 12.93 2.01
CA LEU A 4 0.60 12.99 1.77
C LEU A 4 1.14 14.37 2.13
N ASN A 5 2.30 14.41 2.77
CA ASN A 5 3.03 15.64 3.06
C ASN A 5 4.50 15.45 2.66
N VAL A 6 4.93 16.19 1.68
CA VAL A 6 6.33 16.26 1.22
C VAL A 6 6.92 17.56 1.71
N LYS A 7 8.09 17.49 2.34
CA LYS A 7 8.78 18.64 2.96
C LYS A 7 10.23 18.71 2.51
N ASN A 8 10.59 19.84 1.94
CA ASN A 8 11.95 20.23 1.59
C ASN A 8 12.71 19.12 0.85
N LEU A 9 12.01 18.47 -0.11
CA LEU A 9 12.52 17.33 -0.85
C LEU A 9 13.54 17.80 -1.88
N SER A 10 14.77 17.28 -1.79
CA SER A 10 15.83 17.48 -2.76
C SER A 10 16.41 16.14 -3.20
N HIS A 11 16.69 16.01 -4.48
CA HIS A 11 17.34 14.82 -5.03
C HIS A 11 18.05 15.11 -6.35
N GLY A 12 19.20 14.45 -6.54
CA GLY A 12 20.00 14.56 -7.76
C GLY A 12 20.76 13.28 -8.08
N PHE A 13 21.35 13.24 -9.25
CA PHE A 13 22.24 12.16 -9.67
C PHE A 13 23.60 12.75 -10.07
N GLY A 14 24.65 12.44 -9.30
CA GLY A 14 25.96 13.04 -9.47
C GLY A 14 25.88 14.57 -9.32
N ASP A 15 26.37 15.30 -10.29
CA ASP A 15 26.37 16.79 -10.29
C ASP A 15 25.06 17.42 -10.81
N ARG A 16 24.06 16.59 -11.16
CA ARG A 16 22.77 17.08 -11.70
C ARG A 16 21.69 17.01 -10.63
N ALA A 17 21.28 18.17 -10.13
CA ALA A 17 20.05 18.29 -9.35
C ALA A 17 18.83 18.02 -10.24
N ILE A 18 17.90 17.19 -9.74
CA ILE A 18 16.63 16.88 -10.41
C ILE A 18 15.53 17.77 -9.84
N PHE A 19 15.49 17.92 -8.52
CA PHE A 19 14.61 18.87 -7.82
C PHE A 19 15.27 19.32 -6.53
N GLU A 20 14.94 20.55 -6.12
CA GLU A 20 15.49 21.21 -4.95
C GLU A 20 14.36 21.83 -4.14
N ASP A 21 14.37 21.58 -2.84
CA ASP A 21 13.45 22.15 -1.83
C ASP A 21 11.95 22.05 -2.20
N VAL A 22 11.53 20.96 -2.79
CA VAL A 22 10.13 20.72 -3.18
C VAL A 22 9.29 20.40 -1.95
N SER A 23 8.25 21.18 -1.73
CA SER A 23 7.30 20.95 -0.64
C SER A 23 5.87 21.04 -1.16
N PHE A 24 5.02 20.05 -0.84
CA PHE A 24 3.60 20.10 -1.16
C PHE A 24 2.80 19.18 -0.25
N ARG A 25 1.47 19.30 -0.32
CA ARG A 25 0.52 18.42 0.38
C ARG A 25 -0.52 17.92 -0.59
N LEU A 26 -0.93 16.66 -0.40
CA LEU A 26 -2.11 16.09 -1.03
C LEU A 26 -3.19 15.93 0.02
N LEU A 27 -4.36 16.49 -0.23
CA LEU A 27 -5.52 16.40 0.64
C LEU A 27 -6.45 15.27 0.19
N ASN A 28 -7.33 14.85 1.09
CA ASN A 28 -8.32 13.83 0.75
C ASN A 28 -9.25 14.31 -0.37
N GLY A 29 -9.45 13.47 -1.40
CA GLY A 29 -10.28 13.79 -2.57
C GLY A 29 -9.59 14.64 -3.63
N GLU A 30 -8.34 15.07 -3.44
CA GLU A 30 -7.60 15.82 -4.48
C GLU A 30 -7.03 14.89 -5.56
N HIS A 31 -7.03 15.40 -6.79
CA HIS A 31 -6.38 14.81 -7.94
C HIS A 31 -5.29 15.77 -8.43
N ILE A 32 -4.05 15.29 -8.44
CA ILE A 32 -2.90 16.09 -8.88
C ILE A 32 -2.35 15.53 -10.18
N GLY A 33 -2.24 16.39 -11.20
CA GLY A 33 -1.51 16.09 -12.44
C GLY A 33 -0.04 16.46 -12.30
N PHE A 34 0.86 15.47 -12.45
CA PHE A 34 2.30 15.69 -12.46
C PHE A 34 2.80 15.70 -13.88
N VAL A 35 3.12 16.87 -14.41
CA VAL A 35 3.49 17.11 -15.80
C VAL A 35 4.91 17.63 -15.94
N GLY A 36 5.56 17.34 -17.06
CA GLY A 36 6.93 17.75 -17.36
C GLY A 36 7.48 16.96 -18.55
N ALA A 37 8.58 17.43 -19.15
CA ALA A 37 9.23 16.76 -20.26
C ALA A 37 9.86 15.41 -19.85
N ASN A 38 10.21 14.59 -20.83
CA ASN A 38 10.91 13.33 -20.54
C ASN A 38 12.31 13.61 -20.00
N GLY A 39 12.70 12.88 -18.95
CA GLY A 39 13.99 13.06 -18.27
C GLY A 39 14.02 14.15 -17.18
N GLU A 40 12.90 14.82 -16.89
CA GLU A 40 12.79 15.85 -15.83
C GLU A 40 12.53 15.28 -14.43
N GLY A 41 12.69 13.99 -14.24
CA GLY A 41 12.63 13.39 -12.89
C GLY A 41 11.25 12.94 -12.42
N LYS A 42 10.20 12.90 -13.29
CA LYS A 42 8.86 12.44 -12.88
C LYS A 42 8.85 11.06 -12.23
N SER A 43 9.50 10.08 -12.86
CA SER A 43 9.61 8.73 -12.31
C SER A 43 10.47 8.69 -11.04
N THR A 44 11.53 9.50 -10.98
CA THR A 44 12.37 9.65 -9.79
C THR A 44 11.54 10.16 -8.61
N PHE A 45 10.72 11.18 -8.85
CA PHE A 45 9.82 11.73 -7.84
C PHE A 45 8.80 10.69 -7.37
N MET A 46 8.17 9.96 -8.31
CA MET A 46 7.24 8.87 -7.96
C MET A 46 7.92 7.78 -7.13
N ASN A 47 9.14 7.37 -7.48
CA ASN A 47 9.91 6.38 -6.74
C ASN A 47 10.22 6.86 -5.31
N ILE A 48 10.47 8.16 -5.12
CA ILE A 48 10.70 8.71 -3.79
C ILE A 48 9.42 8.73 -2.96
N ILE A 49 8.31 9.20 -3.51
CA ILE A 49 7.06 9.26 -2.75
C ILE A 49 6.47 7.88 -2.45
N THR A 50 6.80 6.85 -3.25
CA THR A 50 6.43 5.45 -2.99
C THR A 50 7.42 4.71 -2.08
N GLY A 51 8.56 5.35 -1.75
CA GLY A 51 9.57 4.77 -0.86
C GLY A 51 10.55 3.81 -1.54
N THR A 52 10.47 3.67 -2.88
CA THR A 52 11.42 2.83 -3.65
C THR A 52 12.79 3.48 -3.76
N LEU A 53 12.85 4.80 -3.69
CA LEU A 53 14.08 5.58 -3.71
C LEU A 53 14.14 6.51 -2.50
N VAL A 54 15.30 6.59 -1.85
CA VAL A 54 15.54 7.51 -0.73
C VAL A 54 15.97 8.87 -1.30
N PRO A 55 15.36 9.98 -0.88
CA PRO A 55 15.80 11.31 -1.29
C PRO A 55 17.11 11.70 -0.61
N ASP A 56 17.84 12.64 -1.20
CA ASP A 56 19.07 13.18 -0.59
C ASP A 56 18.74 14.04 0.64
N GLU A 57 17.66 14.85 0.53
CA GLU A 57 17.15 15.67 1.62
C GLU A 57 15.63 15.69 1.67
N GLY A 58 15.08 16.06 2.83
CA GLY A 58 13.66 16.22 3.03
C GLY A 58 12.96 14.97 3.56
N LYS A 59 11.63 15.02 3.56
CA LYS A 59 10.81 13.93 4.11
C LYS A 59 9.52 13.76 3.34
N VAL A 60 9.12 12.50 3.15
CA VAL A 60 7.82 12.07 2.64
C VAL A 60 7.05 11.43 3.77
N ILE A 61 5.88 11.95 4.07
CA ILE A 61 5.05 11.51 5.19
C ILE A 61 3.66 11.17 4.65
N TRP A 62 3.33 9.87 4.63
CA TRP A 62 1.99 9.37 4.34
C TRP A 62 1.16 9.27 5.61
N SER A 63 -0.13 9.52 5.49
CA SER A 63 -1.08 9.26 6.57
C SER A 63 -1.18 7.74 6.81
N LYS A 64 -1.03 7.31 8.06
CA LYS A 64 -1.12 5.90 8.44
C LYS A 64 -2.49 5.27 8.17
N LYS A 65 -3.53 6.10 7.98
CA LYS A 65 -4.90 5.65 7.70
C LYS A 65 -5.16 5.36 6.21
N HIS A 66 -4.17 5.59 5.34
CA HIS A 66 -4.35 5.43 3.90
C HIS A 66 -3.33 4.43 3.37
N ARG A 67 -3.82 3.54 2.53
CA ARG A 67 -2.97 2.63 1.76
C ARG A 67 -2.55 3.29 0.47
N VAL A 68 -1.30 3.10 0.10
CA VAL A 68 -0.71 3.67 -1.12
C VAL A 68 -0.60 2.57 -2.15
N GLY A 69 -1.25 2.74 -3.30
CA GLY A 69 -1.07 1.90 -4.48
C GLY A 69 -0.25 2.66 -5.52
N TYR A 70 0.69 2.00 -6.15
CA TYR A 70 1.48 2.53 -7.27
C TYR A 70 1.35 1.61 -8.48
N MET A 71 0.90 2.16 -9.60
CA MET A 71 0.89 1.46 -10.88
C MET A 71 2.11 1.86 -11.68
N ASP A 72 3.09 0.96 -11.76
CA ASP A 72 4.28 1.17 -12.57
C ASP A 72 3.93 0.95 -14.06
N GLN A 73 4.57 1.72 -14.93
CA GLN A 73 4.46 1.59 -16.38
C GLN A 73 4.99 0.23 -16.89
N HIS A 74 5.88 -0.40 -16.13
CA HIS A 74 6.52 -1.69 -16.41
C HIS A 74 6.24 -2.72 -15.31
N ALA A 75 5.02 -2.74 -14.76
CA ALA A 75 4.66 -3.71 -13.75
C ALA A 75 4.92 -5.14 -14.26
N ALA A 76 5.93 -5.79 -13.72
CA ALA A 76 6.20 -7.20 -13.98
C ALA A 76 5.34 -8.02 -13.03
N LEU A 77 4.38 -8.76 -13.58
CA LEU A 77 3.69 -9.82 -12.82
C LEU A 77 4.73 -10.85 -12.37
N GLY A 78 4.64 -11.28 -11.12
CA GLY A 78 5.56 -12.26 -10.56
C GLY A 78 5.58 -13.53 -11.41
N LYS A 79 6.77 -13.94 -11.85
CA LYS A 79 6.92 -15.15 -12.67
C LYS A 79 6.43 -16.37 -11.89
N GLY A 80 5.55 -17.16 -12.52
CA GLY A 80 5.06 -18.43 -11.99
C GLY A 80 3.78 -18.35 -11.14
N LYS A 81 3.15 -17.19 -11.06
CA LYS A 81 1.84 -17.02 -10.40
C LYS A 81 0.71 -17.10 -11.44
N THR A 82 -0.41 -17.68 -11.03
CA THR A 82 -1.65 -17.60 -11.81
C THR A 82 -2.21 -16.17 -11.76
N THR A 83 -3.09 -15.85 -12.68
CA THR A 83 -3.79 -14.54 -12.68
C THR A 83 -4.61 -14.35 -11.39
N ARG A 84 -5.21 -15.42 -10.86
CA ARG A 84 -5.94 -15.41 -9.59
C ARG A 84 -5.03 -15.01 -8.44
N GLU A 85 -3.87 -15.65 -8.32
CA GLU A 85 -2.87 -15.34 -7.29
C GLU A 85 -2.38 -13.90 -7.39
N ALA A 86 -2.10 -13.41 -8.60
CA ALA A 86 -1.64 -12.05 -8.82
C ALA A 86 -2.71 -11.00 -8.42
N LEU A 87 -3.99 -11.27 -8.70
CA LEU A 87 -5.08 -10.40 -8.28
C LEU A 87 -5.32 -10.47 -6.76
N ALA A 88 -5.19 -11.65 -6.16
CA ALA A 88 -5.36 -11.86 -4.73
C ALA A 88 -4.26 -11.19 -3.90
N GLU A 89 -3.05 -10.98 -4.46
CA GLU A 89 -1.96 -10.26 -3.78
C GLU A 89 -2.35 -8.84 -3.33
N ALA A 90 -3.27 -8.18 -4.03
CA ALA A 90 -3.78 -6.88 -3.61
C ALA A 90 -4.44 -6.92 -2.22
N PHE A 91 -4.88 -8.09 -1.79
CA PHE A 91 -5.55 -8.34 -0.51
C PHE A 91 -4.64 -9.03 0.53
N GLN A 92 -3.34 -9.25 0.21
CA GLN A 92 -2.42 -9.97 1.10
C GLN A 92 -2.42 -9.42 2.53
N TYR A 93 -2.53 -8.10 2.69
CA TYR A 93 -2.58 -7.46 4.00
C TYR A 93 -3.75 -7.92 4.88
N LEU A 94 -4.90 -8.31 4.28
CA LEU A 94 -6.04 -8.84 5.02
C LEU A 94 -5.76 -10.26 5.52
N PHE A 95 -5.08 -11.07 4.73
CA PHE A 95 -4.62 -12.40 5.15
C PHE A 95 -3.56 -12.28 6.26
N ASP A 96 -2.71 -11.25 6.21
CA ASP A 96 -1.74 -10.99 7.28
C ASP A 96 -2.44 -10.57 8.59
N ILE A 97 -3.51 -9.77 8.51
CA ILE A 97 -4.36 -9.42 9.65
C ILE A 97 -5.03 -10.68 10.23
N GLU A 98 -5.63 -11.53 9.39
CA GLU A 98 -6.23 -12.79 9.83
C GLU A 98 -5.20 -13.68 10.53
N ALA A 99 -4.01 -13.81 9.95
CA ALA A 99 -2.92 -14.57 10.55
C ALA A 99 -2.50 -14.00 11.92
N GLN A 100 -2.46 -12.67 12.05
CA GLN A 100 -2.16 -12.01 13.33
C GLN A 100 -3.23 -12.27 14.38
N ILE A 101 -4.50 -12.24 14.02
CA ILE A 101 -5.61 -12.58 14.92
C ILE A 101 -5.46 -14.02 15.43
N ASN A 102 -5.21 -14.96 14.50
CA ASN A 102 -5.06 -16.38 14.82
C ASN A 102 -3.83 -16.62 15.72
N ASP A 103 -2.69 -15.98 15.44
CA ASP A 103 -1.48 -16.06 16.27
C ASP A 103 -1.73 -15.51 17.69
N THR A 104 -2.48 -14.41 17.79
CA THR A 104 -2.85 -13.82 19.08
C THR A 104 -3.71 -14.78 19.88
N TYR A 105 -4.72 -15.42 19.30
CA TYR A 105 -5.55 -16.42 19.98
C TYR A 105 -4.72 -17.62 20.46
N MET A 106 -3.77 -18.10 19.67
CA MET A 106 -2.91 -19.23 20.08
C MET A 106 -2.04 -18.88 21.29
N LYS A 107 -1.59 -17.62 21.38
CA LYS A 107 -0.73 -17.15 22.48
C LYS A 107 -1.49 -16.77 23.76
N MET A 108 -2.82 -16.55 23.67
CA MET A 108 -3.63 -16.12 24.82
C MET A 108 -3.56 -17.06 26.02
N ALA A 109 -3.36 -18.36 25.81
CA ALA A 109 -3.25 -19.34 26.88
C ALA A 109 -2.04 -19.14 27.81
N GLU A 110 -1.03 -18.39 27.36
CA GLU A 110 0.22 -18.11 28.07
C GLU A 110 0.28 -16.68 28.64
N MET A 111 -0.77 -15.86 28.42
CA MET A 111 -0.84 -14.45 28.81
C MET A 111 -1.38 -14.29 30.22
N SER A 112 -0.94 -13.25 30.91
CA SER A 112 -1.58 -12.76 32.12
C SER A 112 -2.95 -12.13 31.80
N GLU A 113 -3.78 -11.93 32.84
CA GLU A 113 -5.12 -11.36 32.66
C GLU A 113 -5.11 -9.97 32.00
N ASP A 114 -4.17 -9.10 32.38
CA ASP A 114 -4.03 -7.77 31.80
C ASP A 114 -3.58 -7.82 30.33
N GLU A 115 -2.63 -8.69 30.00
CA GLU A 115 -2.16 -8.91 28.62
C GLU A 115 -3.27 -9.49 27.74
N MET A 116 -4.05 -10.43 28.28
CA MET A 116 -5.17 -11.03 27.56
C MET A 116 -6.25 -10.00 27.24
N ASN A 117 -6.59 -9.11 28.18
CA ASN A 117 -7.57 -8.05 27.93
C ASN A 117 -7.10 -7.07 26.85
N ALA A 118 -5.83 -6.66 26.87
CA ALA A 118 -5.26 -5.81 25.83
C ALA A 118 -5.21 -6.52 24.46
N ALA A 119 -4.90 -7.82 24.45
CA ALA A 119 -4.90 -8.64 23.24
C ALA A 119 -6.30 -8.78 22.64
N LEU A 120 -7.33 -8.97 23.47
CA LEU A 120 -8.73 -9.04 23.02
C LEU A 120 -9.22 -7.72 22.41
N GLU A 121 -8.84 -6.58 23.00
CA GLU A 121 -9.17 -5.27 22.43
C GLU A 121 -8.54 -5.10 21.04
N ASN A 122 -7.24 -5.43 20.90
CA ASN A 122 -6.54 -5.38 19.62
C ASN A 122 -7.16 -6.33 18.58
N VAL A 123 -7.50 -7.57 18.96
CA VAL A 123 -8.18 -8.52 18.08
C VAL A 123 -9.53 -7.98 17.62
N GLY A 124 -10.27 -7.29 18.50
CA GLY A 124 -11.54 -6.65 18.15
C GLY A 124 -11.36 -5.57 17.06
N GLU A 125 -10.34 -4.72 17.17
CA GLU A 125 -10.01 -3.71 16.15
C GLU A 125 -9.62 -4.36 14.81
N LEU A 126 -8.79 -5.40 14.84
CA LEU A 126 -8.38 -6.13 13.65
C LEU A 126 -9.54 -6.86 12.97
N GLN A 127 -10.45 -7.43 13.75
CA GLN A 127 -11.65 -8.09 13.23
C GLN A 127 -12.59 -7.08 12.56
N GLU A 128 -12.77 -5.89 13.16
CA GLU A 128 -13.54 -4.80 12.55
C GLU A 128 -12.92 -4.34 11.22
N GLU A 129 -11.58 -4.31 11.13
CA GLU A 129 -10.88 -4.00 9.87
C GLU A 129 -11.14 -5.04 8.79
N LEU A 130 -11.13 -6.34 9.11
CA LEU A 130 -11.46 -7.42 8.18
C LEU A 130 -12.92 -7.32 7.69
N ASP A 131 -13.86 -7.09 8.61
CA ASP A 131 -15.29 -7.00 8.28
C ASP A 131 -15.57 -5.78 7.38
N ASN A 132 -14.96 -4.62 7.70
CA ASN A 132 -15.11 -3.40 6.90
C ASN A 132 -14.41 -3.46 5.53
N SER A 133 -13.49 -4.40 5.35
CA SER A 133 -12.74 -4.59 4.09
C SER A 133 -13.33 -5.67 3.18
N ASP A 134 -14.48 -6.25 3.56
CA ASP A 134 -15.12 -7.38 2.86
C ASP A 134 -14.16 -8.58 2.65
N PHE A 135 -13.38 -8.91 3.67
CA PHE A 135 -12.39 -9.99 3.62
C PHE A 135 -12.96 -11.30 3.07
N TYR A 136 -14.14 -11.67 3.53
CA TYR A 136 -14.81 -12.93 3.13
C TYR A 136 -15.34 -12.92 1.68
N LEU A 137 -15.27 -11.78 1.00
CA LEU A 137 -15.68 -11.63 -0.40
C LEU A 137 -14.49 -11.48 -1.37
N ILE A 138 -13.26 -11.71 -0.92
CA ILE A 138 -12.05 -11.54 -1.74
C ILE A 138 -12.13 -12.36 -3.02
N ASP A 139 -12.50 -13.63 -2.95
CA ASP A 139 -12.62 -14.48 -4.14
C ASP A 139 -13.61 -13.92 -5.15
N ALA A 140 -14.77 -13.46 -4.68
CA ALA A 140 -15.76 -12.81 -5.53
C ALA A 140 -15.24 -11.52 -6.18
N LYS A 141 -14.49 -10.70 -5.42
CA LYS A 141 -13.84 -9.48 -5.94
C LYS A 141 -12.76 -9.78 -6.99
N VAL A 142 -11.98 -10.82 -6.78
CA VAL A 142 -10.99 -11.31 -7.75
C VAL A 142 -11.66 -11.73 -9.04
N GLU A 143 -12.73 -12.52 -8.96
CA GLU A 143 -13.49 -12.97 -10.15
C GLU A 143 -14.18 -11.81 -10.87
N GLU A 144 -14.77 -10.88 -10.14
CA GLU A 144 -15.41 -9.68 -10.71
C GLU A 144 -14.37 -8.81 -11.44
N THR A 145 -13.20 -8.59 -10.82
CA THR A 145 -12.10 -7.83 -11.42
C THR A 145 -11.59 -8.51 -12.68
N ALA A 146 -11.35 -9.82 -12.63
CA ALA A 146 -10.90 -10.59 -13.79
C ALA A 146 -11.92 -10.54 -14.93
N ARG A 147 -13.21 -10.61 -14.62
CA ARG A 147 -14.30 -10.49 -15.61
C ARG A 147 -14.30 -9.10 -16.24
N GLY A 148 -14.16 -8.04 -15.43
CA GLY A 148 -14.09 -6.65 -15.93
C GLY A 148 -12.91 -6.40 -16.86
N LEU A 149 -11.79 -7.08 -16.64
CA LEU A 149 -10.58 -7.02 -17.46
C LEU A 149 -10.54 -8.02 -18.62
N GLY A 150 -11.55 -8.89 -18.76
CA GLY A 150 -11.56 -9.94 -19.79
C GLY A 150 -10.58 -11.08 -19.52
N LEU A 151 -10.11 -11.24 -18.28
CA LEU A 151 -9.11 -12.22 -17.87
C LEU A 151 -9.72 -13.54 -17.34
N THR A 152 -11.04 -13.69 -17.34
CA THR A 152 -11.71 -14.90 -16.85
C THR A 152 -11.14 -16.21 -17.41
N PRO A 153 -10.79 -16.34 -18.71
CA PRO A 153 -10.19 -17.57 -19.26
C PRO A 153 -8.76 -17.86 -18.78
N LEU A 154 -8.14 -16.91 -18.08
CA LEU A 154 -6.74 -16.97 -17.64
C LEU A 154 -6.61 -16.98 -16.12
N LEU A 155 -7.71 -17.18 -15.39
CA LEU A 155 -7.70 -17.12 -13.92
C LEU A 155 -6.91 -18.26 -13.29
N ASP A 156 -6.96 -19.45 -13.88
CA ASP A 156 -6.37 -20.68 -13.35
C ASP A 156 -5.28 -21.22 -14.28
#